data_5dd8b6a1c992ad1a7d35a45d01185c1c
#
_entry.id   5dd8b6a1c992ad1a7d35a45d01185c1c
#
_cell.length_a   1.000
_cell.length_b   1.000
_cell.length_c   1.000
_cell.angle_alpha   90.00
_cell.angle_beta   90.00
_cell.angle_gamma   90.00
#
_symmetry.space_group_name_H-M   'P 1'
#
loop_
_entity.id
_entity.type
_entity.pdbx_description
1 polymer ?
#
loop_
_entity_poly.entity_id
_entity_poly.type
_entity_poly.pdbx_seq_one_letter_code
_entity_poly.pdbx_strand_id
1 'polypeptide(L)'
;MAELDNHQKSLLRAYTTPGELIVKRLPQPSNLSTKLFAQGEADYCRKDGARFEQKAVMGNTLYTYWQTVEICGTPGKKIKNVKVLDHGGETSTPTWSYRGSASNPASYAVGAGWFVRTSENFEQSIVVDGIGAGQRTVCISATIRPSGEYNASERC
;
A
#
# COMPACT_ATOMS: atom_id res chain seq x y z
N MET A 1 -31.42 22.42 -5.43
CA MET A 1 -30.54 21.46 -6.12
C MET A 1 -31.40 20.58 -7.03
N ALA A 2 -31.04 20.46 -8.29
CA ALA A 2 -31.69 19.51 -9.16
C ALA A 2 -31.35 18.06 -8.71
N GLU A 3 -32.35 17.22 -8.58
CA GLU A 3 -32.12 15.81 -8.33
C GLU A 3 -31.43 15.15 -9.54
N LEU A 4 -30.45 14.30 -9.26
CA LEU A 4 -29.81 13.49 -10.30
C LEU A 4 -30.80 12.46 -10.83
N ASP A 5 -30.84 12.29 -12.16
CA ASP A 5 -31.61 11.22 -12.77
C ASP A 5 -30.93 9.85 -12.53
N ASN A 6 -31.62 8.76 -12.85
CA ASN A 6 -31.11 7.42 -12.62
C ASN A 6 -29.82 7.11 -13.38
N HIS A 7 -29.63 7.69 -14.56
CA HIS A 7 -28.42 7.53 -15.35
C HIS A 7 -27.25 8.26 -14.70
N GLN A 8 -27.45 9.52 -14.27
CA GLN A 8 -26.46 10.31 -13.55
C GLN A 8 -26.05 9.65 -12.23
N LYS A 9 -27.01 9.09 -11.48
CA LYS A 9 -26.74 8.32 -10.25
C LYS A 9 -25.90 7.09 -10.53
N SER A 10 -26.19 6.35 -11.60
CA SER A 10 -25.43 5.17 -12.01
C SER A 10 -23.98 5.52 -12.39
N LEU A 11 -23.78 6.61 -13.13
CA LEU A 11 -22.45 7.10 -13.49
C LEU A 11 -21.66 7.53 -12.25
N LEU A 12 -22.29 8.26 -11.35
CA LEU A 12 -21.63 8.70 -10.12
C LEU A 12 -21.23 7.51 -9.24
N ARG A 13 -22.06 6.49 -9.13
CA ARG A 13 -21.70 5.24 -8.44
C ARG A 13 -20.50 4.57 -9.08
N ALA A 14 -20.50 4.39 -10.40
CA ALA A 14 -19.38 3.77 -11.12
C ALA A 14 -18.07 4.57 -10.97
N TYR A 15 -18.20 5.89 -10.86
CA TYR A 15 -17.06 6.81 -10.66
C TYR A 15 -16.49 6.77 -9.25
N THR A 16 -17.29 6.46 -8.24
CA THR A 16 -16.90 6.53 -6.82
C THR A 16 -16.80 5.18 -6.12
N THR A 17 -17.34 4.12 -6.73
CA THR A 17 -17.32 2.77 -6.12
C THR A 17 -16.00 2.07 -6.40
N PRO A 18 -15.33 1.54 -5.36
CA PRO A 18 -14.11 0.77 -5.54
C PRO A 18 -14.32 -0.45 -6.47
N GLY A 19 -13.44 -0.57 -7.42
CA GLY A 19 -13.35 -1.66 -8.39
C GLY A 19 -12.02 -2.39 -8.30
N GLU A 20 -11.25 -2.38 -9.38
CA GLU A 20 -9.95 -3.03 -9.45
C GLU A 20 -8.90 -2.38 -8.57
N LEU A 21 -8.09 -3.20 -7.90
CA LEU A 21 -6.90 -2.76 -7.17
C LEU A 21 -5.65 -3.07 -8.00
N ILE A 22 -4.85 -2.04 -8.29
CA ILE A 22 -3.59 -2.19 -9.00
C ILE A 22 -2.44 -2.09 -8.01
N VAL A 23 -1.57 -3.09 -8.04
CA VAL A 23 -0.38 -3.16 -7.19
C VAL A 23 0.85 -2.89 -8.04
N LYS A 24 1.63 -1.90 -7.65
CA LYS A 24 2.92 -1.56 -8.30
C LYS A 24 4.03 -1.68 -7.27
N ARG A 25 5.10 -2.36 -7.64
CA ARG A 25 6.31 -2.36 -6.85
C ARG A 25 7.04 -1.04 -7.05
N LEU A 26 7.49 -0.44 -5.94
CA LEU A 26 8.26 0.80 -6.03
C LEU A 26 9.64 0.52 -6.64
N PRO A 27 10.17 1.46 -7.45
CA PRO A 27 11.49 1.29 -8.04
C PRO A 27 12.56 1.09 -6.97
N GLN A 28 13.40 0.08 -7.15
CA GLN A 28 14.56 -0.14 -6.31
C GLN A 28 15.77 0.56 -6.90
N PRO A 29 16.67 1.12 -6.09
CA PRO A 29 17.98 1.51 -6.56
C PRO A 29 18.74 0.24 -6.96
N SER A 30 18.85 -0.01 -8.26
CA SER A 30 19.30 -1.26 -8.86
C SER A 30 20.78 -1.62 -8.60
N ASN A 31 21.57 -0.70 -8.07
CA ASN A 31 23.03 -0.84 -8.03
C ASN A 31 23.63 -1.33 -6.71
N LEU A 32 22.86 -1.35 -5.62
CA LEU A 32 23.38 -1.72 -4.30
C LEU A 32 23.21 -3.19 -3.96
N SER A 33 22.14 -3.82 -4.44
CA SER A 33 21.81 -5.19 -4.05
C SER A 33 22.69 -6.25 -4.73
N THR A 34 23.05 -6.06 -5.99
CA THR A 34 23.85 -7.02 -6.75
C THR A 34 25.31 -7.10 -6.31
N LYS A 35 25.91 -5.99 -5.89
CA LYS A 35 27.30 -5.97 -5.39
C LYS A 35 27.42 -6.57 -3.99
N LEU A 36 26.42 -6.41 -3.15
CA LEU A 36 26.42 -6.96 -1.78
C LEU A 36 26.18 -8.48 -1.79
N PHE A 37 25.35 -9.00 -2.67
CA PHE A 37 25.15 -10.43 -2.84
C PHE A 37 26.37 -11.15 -3.44
N ALA A 38 27.17 -10.47 -4.25
CA ALA A 38 28.39 -11.01 -4.84
C ALA A 38 29.56 -11.16 -3.85
N GLN A 39 29.51 -10.48 -2.69
CA GLN A 39 30.53 -10.51 -1.65
C GLN A 39 30.28 -11.53 -0.54
N GLY A 40 29.26 -12.40 -0.68
CA GLY A 40 28.99 -13.52 0.24
C GLY A 40 28.40 -13.11 1.57
N GLU A 41 29.12 -13.18 2.68
CA GLU A 41 28.56 -13.15 4.03
C GLU A 41 28.37 -11.73 4.65
N ALA A 42 28.66 -10.67 3.92
CA ALA A 42 28.49 -9.31 4.43
C ALA A 42 27.01 -8.93 4.60
N ASP A 43 26.69 -8.35 5.75
CA ASP A 43 25.35 -7.78 5.97
C ASP A 43 25.04 -6.69 4.95
N TYR A 44 23.78 -6.56 4.59
CA TYR A 44 23.30 -5.57 3.65
C TYR A 44 22.10 -4.80 4.20
N CYS A 45 21.87 -3.63 3.65
CA CYS A 45 20.61 -2.89 3.76
C CYS A 45 20.16 -2.47 2.36
N ARG A 46 18.88 -2.60 2.09
CA ARG A 46 18.28 -2.14 0.83
C ARG A 46 16.89 -1.58 1.04
N LYS A 47 16.42 -0.77 0.11
CA LYS A 47 15.07 -0.22 0.13
C LYS A 47 14.16 -1.02 -0.78
N ASP A 48 12.92 -1.20 -0.36
CA ASP A 48 11.86 -1.82 -1.12
C ASP A 48 10.52 -1.17 -0.76
N GLY A 49 9.50 -1.47 -1.50
CA GLY A 49 8.17 -0.93 -1.21
C GLY A 49 7.14 -1.31 -2.25
N ALA A 50 5.91 -0.93 -1.96
CA ALA A 50 4.77 -1.12 -2.84
C ALA A 50 3.84 0.09 -2.82
N ARG A 51 3.18 0.32 -3.93
CA ARG A 51 2.14 1.31 -4.13
C ARG A 51 0.89 0.62 -4.63
N PHE A 52 -0.22 0.89 -3.98
CA PHE A 52 -1.52 0.36 -4.35
C PHE A 52 -2.40 1.49 -4.87
N GLU A 53 -2.99 1.29 -6.04
CA GLU A 53 -3.95 2.21 -6.64
C GLU A 53 -5.33 1.57 -6.66
N GLN A 54 -6.26 2.13 -5.90
CA GLN A 54 -7.65 1.69 -5.95
C GLN A 54 -8.36 2.41 -7.09
N LYS A 55 -8.75 1.63 -8.09
CA LYS A 55 -9.57 2.14 -9.20
C LYS A 55 -11.05 2.09 -8.84
N ALA A 56 -11.82 3.01 -9.41
CA ALA A 56 -13.26 2.90 -9.43
C ALA A 56 -13.72 1.89 -10.48
N VAL A 57 -14.97 1.48 -10.40
CA VAL A 57 -15.61 0.63 -11.43
C VAL A 57 -15.50 1.27 -12.82
N MET A 58 -15.54 2.60 -12.92
CA MET A 58 -15.39 3.35 -14.17
C MET A 58 -13.92 3.43 -14.67
N GLY A 59 -12.93 3.03 -13.87
CA GLY A 59 -11.52 3.00 -14.24
C GLY A 59 -10.67 4.18 -13.77
N ASN A 60 -11.26 5.25 -13.25
CA ASN A 60 -10.54 6.36 -12.63
C ASN A 60 -9.90 5.93 -11.30
N THR A 61 -8.84 6.60 -10.87
CA THR A 61 -8.22 6.34 -9.57
C THR A 61 -8.99 7.05 -8.47
N LEU A 62 -9.41 6.30 -7.44
CA LEU A 62 -10.05 6.84 -6.24
C LEU A 62 -9.01 7.37 -5.27
N TYR A 63 -8.13 6.49 -4.85
CA TYR A 63 -7.04 6.79 -3.93
C TYR A 63 -5.85 5.87 -4.16
N THR A 64 -4.73 6.30 -3.63
CA THR A 64 -3.46 5.57 -3.70
C THR A 64 -2.85 5.55 -2.31
N TYR A 65 -2.19 4.46 -1.95
CA TYR A 65 -1.45 4.34 -0.70
C TYR A 65 -0.18 3.53 -0.92
N TRP A 66 0.82 3.77 -0.09
CA TRP A 66 2.16 3.19 -0.28
C TRP A 66 2.84 2.86 1.03
N GLN A 67 3.83 1.99 0.92
CA GLN A 67 4.73 1.61 1.99
C GLN A 67 6.14 1.51 1.42
N THR A 68 7.10 2.17 2.05
CA THR A 68 8.52 2.06 1.74
C THR A 68 9.26 1.60 2.98
N VAL A 69 10.13 0.60 2.82
CA VAL A 69 10.87 -0.02 3.92
C VAL A 69 12.36 -0.08 3.61
N GLU A 70 13.17 -0.10 4.66
CA GLU A 70 14.58 -0.48 4.60
C GLU A 70 14.73 -1.87 5.23
N ILE A 71 15.29 -2.79 4.47
CA ILE A 71 15.48 -4.18 4.85
C ILE A 71 16.97 -4.41 5.06
N CYS A 72 17.34 -4.81 6.27
CA CYS A 72 18.73 -5.15 6.61
C CYS A 72 18.82 -6.62 7.03
N GLY A 73 19.84 -7.33 6.55
CA GLY A 73 20.02 -8.73 6.90
C GLY A 73 21.33 -9.32 6.42
N THR A 74 21.48 -10.61 6.64
CA THR A 74 22.57 -11.42 6.14
C THR A 74 22.08 -12.18 4.90
N PRO A 75 22.75 -12.05 3.73
CA PRO A 75 22.29 -12.65 2.49
C PRO A 75 21.94 -14.14 2.61
N GLY A 76 20.69 -14.50 2.23
CA GLY A 76 20.20 -15.87 2.23
C GLY A 76 20.02 -16.54 3.58
N LYS A 77 20.36 -15.89 4.69
CA LYS A 77 20.31 -16.48 6.03
C LYS A 77 19.21 -15.91 6.91
N LYS A 78 19.15 -14.61 7.06
CA LYS A 78 18.30 -13.96 8.07
C LYS A 78 18.05 -12.49 7.76
N ILE A 79 16.82 -12.03 8.02
CA ILE A 79 16.50 -10.61 8.09
C ILE A 79 16.74 -10.16 9.53
N LYS A 80 17.57 -9.12 9.70
CA LYS A 80 17.93 -8.59 11.02
C LYS A 80 17.04 -7.46 11.48
N ASN A 81 16.61 -6.61 10.55
CA ASN A 81 15.76 -5.47 10.84
C ASN A 81 15.02 -5.00 9.59
N VAL A 82 13.80 -4.54 9.77
CA VAL A 82 13.04 -3.84 8.74
C VAL A 82 12.46 -2.57 9.35
N LYS A 83 12.82 -1.44 8.79
CA LYS A 83 12.35 -0.13 9.20
C LYS A 83 11.39 0.42 8.16
N VAL A 84 10.22 0.89 8.59
CA VAL A 84 9.32 1.65 7.72
C VAL A 84 9.89 3.05 7.55
N LEU A 85 10.24 3.41 6.32
CA LEU A 85 10.81 4.71 5.98
C LEU A 85 9.73 5.73 5.68
N ASP A 86 8.70 5.30 4.94
CA ASP A 86 7.59 6.14 4.54
C ASP A 86 6.34 5.29 4.30
N HIS A 87 5.20 5.83 4.62
CA HIS A 87 3.90 5.30 4.27
C HIS A 87 2.90 6.45 4.23
N GLY A 88 1.84 6.29 3.48
CA GLY A 88 0.84 7.34 3.38
C GLY A 88 -0.19 7.04 2.31
N GLY A 89 -1.01 8.03 2.06
CA GLY A 89 -2.06 7.95 1.07
C GLY A 89 -2.34 9.30 0.42
N GLU A 90 -2.97 9.24 -0.73
CA GLU A 90 -3.47 10.41 -1.45
C GLU A 90 -4.75 10.05 -2.19
N THR A 91 -5.56 11.05 -2.50
CA THR A 91 -6.80 10.87 -3.24
C THR A 91 -6.73 11.56 -4.60
N SER A 92 -7.35 10.94 -5.60
CA SER A 92 -7.41 11.47 -6.97
C SER A 92 -8.84 11.76 -7.42
N THR A 93 -9.83 11.40 -6.62
CA THR A 93 -11.24 11.64 -6.89
C THR A 93 -11.82 12.53 -5.80
N PRO A 94 -12.50 13.65 -6.15
CA PRO A 94 -12.95 14.65 -5.18
C PRO A 94 -13.86 14.15 -4.06
N THR A 95 -14.53 13.03 -4.25
CA THR A 95 -15.45 12.44 -3.26
C THR A 95 -14.72 11.64 -2.18
N TRP A 96 -13.43 11.43 -2.34
CA TRP A 96 -12.58 10.72 -1.39
C TRP A 96 -11.60 11.68 -0.72
N SER A 97 -11.34 11.47 0.56
CA SER A 97 -10.38 12.22 1.35
C SER A 97 -9.45 11.29 2.10
N TYR A 98 -8.17 11.61 2.13
CA TYR A 98 -7.20 10.91 2.97
C TYR A 98 -7.27 11.45 4.39
N ARG A 99 -7.38 10.57 5.38
CA ARG A 99 -7.56 10.91 6.80
C ARG A 99 -6.35 10.56 7.68
N GLY A 100 -5.24 10.19 7.09
CA GLY A 100 -4.02 9.87 7.79
C GLY A 100 -3.87 8.38 8.11
N SER A 101 -2.83 8.03 8.85
CA SER A 101 -2.56 6.67 9.29
C SER A 101 -3.62 6.19 10.27
N ALA A 102 -4.07 4.94 10.09
CA ALA A 102 -5.05 4.33 10.99
C ALA A 102 -4.42 3.81 12.28
N SER A 103 -3.16 3.40 12.23
CA SER A 103 -2.41 2.89 13.39
C SER A 103 -0.91 3.06 13.16
N ASN A 104 -0.13 2.92 14.23
CA ASN A 104 1.32 2.87 14.11
C ASN A 104 1.75 1.67 13.26
N PRO A 105 2.80 1.81 12.43
CA PRO A 105 3.35 0.69 11.67
C PRO A 105 3.75 -0.46 12.59
N ALA A 106 3.42 -1.69 12.17
CA ALA A 106 3.91 -2.91 12.80
C ALA A 106 5.14 -3.42 12.04
N SER A 107 6.18 -3.80 12.76
CA SER A 107 7.40 -4.36 12.19
C SER A 107 8.03 -5.31 13.19
N TYR A 108 8.10 -6.60 12.86
CA TYR A 108 8.62 -7.61 13.77
C TYR A 108 9.15 -8.84 13.04
N ALA A 109 10.07 -9.55 13.69
CA ALA A 109 10.64 -10.77 13.17
C ALA A 109 9.63 -11.93 13.18
N VAL A 110 9.66 -12.73 12.12
CA VAL A 110 8.90 -13.97 12.00
C VAL A 110 9.88 -15.08 11.55
N GLY A 111 10.38 -15.88 12.49
CA GLY A 111 11.45 -16.82 12.22
C GLY A 111 12.70 -16.10 11.70
N ALA A 112 13.24 -16.55 10.57
CA ALA A 112 14.37 -15.89 9.90
C ALA A 112 13.95 -14.76 8.94
N GLY A 113 12.66 -14.58 8.73
CA GLY A 113 12.08 -13.51 7.94
C GLY A 113 11.53 -12.37 8.78
N TRP A 114 10.67 -11.54 8.18
CA TRP A 114 10.11 -10.37 8.83
C TRP A 114 8.69 -10.08 8.35
N PHE A 115 7.89 -9.44 9.19
CA PHE A 115 6.55 -8.95 8.86
C PHE A 115 6.46 -7.44 9.11
N VAL A 116 5.84 -6.73 8.17
CA VAL A 116 5.60 -5.28 8.27
C VAL A 116 4.16 -4.99 7.85
N ARG A 117 3.50 -4.11 8.58
CA ARG A 117 2.17 -3.62 8.21
C ARG A 117 2.07 -2.11 8.41
N THR A 118 1.49 -1.43 7.44
CA THR A 118 1.05 -0.04 7.53
C THR A 118 -0.43 0.05 7.19
N SER A 119 -1.14 1.02 7.77
CA SER A 119 -2.57 1.18 7.57
C SER A 119 -2.93 2.65 7.39
N GLU A 120 -3.82 2.89 6.44
CA GLU A 120 -4.24 4.24 6.05
C GLU A 120 -5.76 4.36 6.05
N ASN A 121 -6.28 5.53 6.44
CA ASN A 121 -7.70 5.82 6.45
C ASN A 121 -8.10 6.73 5.29
N PHE A 122 -9.13 6.32 4.60
CA PHE A 122 -9.81 7.10 3.57
C PHE A 122 -11.29 7.26 3.91
N GLU A 123 -11.85 8.39 3.56
CA GLU A 123 -13.26 8.70 3.78
C GLU A 123 -13.93 9.09 2.47
N GLN A 124 -15.08 8.49 2.23
CA GLN A 124 -15.96 8.87 1.13
C GLN A 124 -17.05 9.79 1.65
N SER A 125 -17.18 10.99 1.07
CA SER A 125 -18.08 12.05 1.54
C SER A 125 -19.43 12.09 0.83
N ILE A 126 -19.60 11.36 -0.27
CA ILE A 126 -20.84 11.38 -1.06
C ILE A 126 -21.63 10.09 -0.84
N VAL A 127 -22.90 10.26 -0.50
CA VAL A 127 -23.91 9.19 -0.45
C VAL A 127 -24.77 9.26 -1.70
N VAL A 128 -24.80 8.17 -2.45
CA VAL A 128 -25.76 7.98 -3.57
C VAL A 128 -26.72 6.85 -3.19
N ASP A 129 -27.96 7.20 -2.93
CA ASP A 129 -29.01 6.25 -2.50
C ASP A 129 -28.61 5.39 -1.27
N GLY A 130 -28.01 6.02 -0.27
CA GLY A 130 -27.58 5.35 0.95
C GLY A 130 -26.31 4.51 0.82
N ILE A 131 -25.65 4.54 -0.35
CA ILE A 131 -24.40 3.80 -0.60
C ILE A 131 -23.27 4.82 -0.74
N GLY A 132 -22.18 4.61 -0.03
CA GLY A 132 -20.92 5.29 -0.28
C GLY A 132 -20.37 6.17 0.83
N ALA A 133 -21.15 6.69 1.76
CA ALA A 133 -20.56 7.44 2.87
C ALA A 133 -19.90 6.48 3.86
N GLY A 134 -18.71 6.80 4.30
CA GLY A 134 -18.04 6.03 5.33
C GLY A 134 -16.53 6.08 5.26
N GLN A 135 -15.92 5.57 6.30
CA GLN A 135 -14.49 5.47 6.44
C GLN A 135 -14.02 4.07 6.01
N ARG A 136 -12.95 4.02 5.26
CA ARG A 136 -12.31 2.78 4.86
C ARG A 136 -10.86 2.76 5.32
N THR A 137 -10.51 1.74 6.08
CA THR A 137 -9.12 1.46 6.45
C THR A 137 -8.54 0.46 5.46
N VAL A 138 -7.41 0.81 4.88
CA VAL A 138 -6.64 -0.06 3.99
C VAL A 138 -5.28 -0.34 4.59
N CYS A 139 -4.75 -1.54 4.36
CA CYS A 139 -3.45 -1.94 4.88
C CYS A 139 -2.56 -2.44 3.76
N ILE A 140 -1.25 -2.22 3.93
CA ILE A 140 -0.22 -2.96 3.21
C ILE A 140 0.46 -3.87 4.23
N SER A 141 0.29 -5.17 4.08
CA SER A 141 1.02 -6.17 4.84
C SER A 141 2.08 -6.79 3.95
N ALA A 142 3.32 -6.76 4.39
CA ALA A 142 4.44 -7.31 3.65
C ALA A 142 5.15 -8.39 4.47
N THR A 143 5.49 -9.48 3.81
CA THR A 143 6.37 -10.53 4.32
C THR A 143 7.72 -10.41 3.63
N ILE A 144 8.78 -10.40 4.39
CA ILE A 144 10.15 -10.41 3.88
C ILE A 144 10.73 -11.77 4.20
N ARG A 145 11.08 -12.53 3.16
CA ARG A 145 11.71 -13.83 3.28
C ARG A 145 13.18 -13.71 3.69
N PRO A 146 13.81 -14.76 4.24
CA PRO A 146 15.24 -14.74 4.55
C PRO A 146 16.14 -14.41 3.36
N SER A 147 15.66 -14.68 2.13
CA SER A 147 16.31 -14.28 0.87
C SER A 147 16.32 -12.75 0.64
N GLY A 148 15.54 -11.99 1.42
CA GLY A 148 15.33 -10.57 1.22
C GLY A 148 14.15 -10.22 0.31
N GLU A 149 13.43 -11.21 -0.19
CA GLU A 149 12.26 -10.98 -1.05
C GLU A 149 11.13 -10.31 -0.27
N TYR A 150 10.66 -9.17 -0.78
CA TYR A 150 9.55 -8.39 -0.25
C TYR A 150 8.26 -8.73 -1.01
N ASN A 151 7.28 -9.25 -0.30
CA ASN A 151 5.97 -9.59 -0.84
C ASN A 151 4.89 -8.81 -0.09
N ALA A 152 4.26 -7.87 -0.77
CA ALA A 152 3.20 -7.05 -0.22
C ALA A 152 1.82 -7.50 -0.69
N SER A 153 0.84 -7.38 0.18
CA SER A 153 -0.58 -7.65 -0.10
C SER A 153 -1.48 -6.67 0.64
N GLU A 154 -2.69 -6.47 0.12
CA GLU A 154 -3.73 -5.69 0.79
C GLU A 154 -4.43 -6.57 1.83
N ARG A 155 -3.90 -6.58 3.03
CA ARG A 155 -4.54 -7.29 4.15
C ARG A 155 -4.34 -6.50 5.44
N CYS A 156 -5.41 -6.33 6.15
CA CYS A 156 -5.41 -5.89 7.54
C CYS A 156 -5.53 -7.14 8.49
#